data_302bbefeb4ffbcfba2ca2c781e7e7f64
#
_entry.id   302bbefeb4ffbcfba2ca2c781e7e7f64
#
_cell.length_a   1.000
_cell.length_b   1.000
_cell.length_c   1.000
_cell.angle_alpha   90.00
_cell.angle_beta   90.00
_cell.angle_gamma   90.00
#
_symmetry.space_group_name_H-M   'P 1'
#
loop_
_entity.id
_entity.type
_entity.pdbx_description
1 polymer ?
#
loop_
_entity_poly.entity_id
_entity_poly.type
_entity_poly.pdbx_seq_one_letter_code
_entity_poly.pdbx_strand_id
1 'polypeptide(L)'
;MNKIFSALTSNGVKKNNQKIGILGYGEVGRAIAKFYHTPKIKDLKRDDGLIGVDILNVCIPWSKKFPGIAEKEIKRIKPRLTIIHSTIAPGTTKKLSKKFSGRVVHSPIRGVHPNLYEGIKTFIKYIGADDKKAGNMAKKHLESLGIKTRVFYPSLTTEIGKILDTSYYGVIIAWHGEMKEICDKFNVDFKKSVTDFNKTYNDGYLKLKMNNVVRPVLYPPPNNIIGGHCIVENAEILKSYCKKGPAIDLVLKYKKKK
;
A
#
# COMPACT_ATOMS: atom_id res chain seq x y z
N MET A 1 52.16 -1.68 19.82
CA MET A 1 50.97 -2.09 19.05
C MET A 1 49.73 -1.98 19.92
N ASN A 2 48.99 -0.88 19.89
CA ASN A 2 47.66 -0.73 20.48
C ASN A 2 47.23 0.77 20.44
N LYS A 3 46.84 1.25 19.27
CA LYS A 3 46.16 2.56 19.06
C LYS A 3 45.64 2.70 17.64
N ILE A 4 44.81 1.78 17.14
CA ILE A 4 44.06 1.95 15.86
C ILE A 4 42.72 1.21 15.91
N PHE A 5 41.97 1.26 17.03
CA PHE A 5 40.61 0.71 17.06
C PHE A 5 39.65 1.58 17.87
N SER A 6 39.61 2.90 17.59
CA SER A 6 38.61 3.77 18.25
C SER A 6 38.10 4.92 17.37
N ALA A 7 37.83 4.66 16.08
CA ALA A 7 37.32 5.70 15.18
C ALA A 7 36.30 5.18 14.15
N LEU A 8 35.36 4.34 14.53
CA LEU A 8 34.24 3.92 13.66
C LEU A 8 32.93 3.75 14.44
N THR A 9 32.50 4.77 15.20
CA THR A 9 31.12 4.85 15.71
C THR A 9 30.74 6.32 15.91
N SER A 10 30.39 7.02 14.84
CA SER A 10 29.47 8.16 14.89
C SER A 10 29.12 8.65 13.49
N ASN A 11 28.42 7.82 12.70
CA ASN A 11 27.57 8.37 11.65
C ASN A 11 26.45 9.13 12.33
N GLY A 12 26.60 10.47 12.39
CA GLY A 12 25.66 11.40 13.00
C GLY A 12 24.32 11.42 12.29
N VAL A 13 23.48 10.42 12.57
CA VAL A 13 22.05 10.51 12.34
C VAL A 13 21.55 11.61 13.26
N LYS A 14 21.33 12.83 12.72
CA LYS A 14 20.66 13.91 13.44
C LYS A 14 19.40 13.31 14.03
N LYS A 15 19.34 13.19 15.36
CA LYS A 15 18.11 12.81 16.07
C LYS A 15 17.01 13.76 15.59
N ASN A 16 16.11 13.25 14.78
CA ASN A 16 14.96 13.99 14.30
C ASN A 16 14.02 14.14 15.50
N ASN A 17 14.07 15.26 16.22
CA ASN A 17 13.29 15.52 17.43
C ASN A 17 11.78 15.64 17.16
N GLN A 18 11.30 15.22 15.99
CA GLN A 18 9.89 15.26 15.63
C GLN A 18 9.07 14.28 16.45
N LYS A 19 8.00 14.77 17.05
CA LYS A 19 7.02 13.97 17.76
C LYS A 19 6.12 13.26 16.75
N ILE A 20 6.11 11.94 16.77
CA ILE A 20 5.40 11.10 15.81
C ILE A 20 4.15 10.51 16.41
N GLY A 21 3.03 10.61 15.68
CA GLY A 21 1.77 9.97 16.02
C GLY A 21 1.38 8.92 14.97
N ILE A 22 0.77 7.84 15.41
CA ILE A 22 0.21 6.78 14.58
C ILE A 22 -1.25 6.58 14.96
N LEU A 23 -2.14 6.80 14.00
CA LEU A 23 -3.57 6.54 14.13
C LEU A 23 -3.92 5.23 13.41
N GLY A 24 -4.28 4.20 14.18
CA GLY A 24 -4.46 2.82 13.74
C GLY A 24 -3.20 1.98 13.94
N TYR A 25 -3.30 0.88 14.70
CA TYR A 25 -2.19 0.01 15.07
C TYR A 25 -2.39 -1.45 14.61
N GLY A 26 -3.08 -1.61 13.48
CA GLY A 26 -3.14 -2.85 12.72
C GLY A 26 -1.78 -3.19 12.08
N GLU A 27 -1.75 -4.07 11.07
CA GLU A 27 -0.49 -4.47 10.40
C GLU A 27 0.28 -3.29 9.83
N VAL A 28 -0.40 -2.37 9.14
CA VAL A 28 0.22 -1.16 8.57
C VAL A 28 0.80 -0.28 9.66
N GLY A 29 0.02 0.00 10.72
CA GLY A 29 0.47 0.85 11.83
C GLY A 29 1.67 0.26 12.57
N ARG A 30 1.67 -1.06 12.81
CA ARG A 30 2.81 -1.76 13.42
C ARG A 30 4.06 -1.74 12.52
N ALA A 31 3.89 -1.88 11.20
CA ALA A 31 5.01 -1.80 10.27
C ALA A 31 5.61 -0.39 10.22
N ILE A 32 4.78 0.65 10.19
CA ILE A 32 5.21 2.06 10.25
C ILE A 32 5.87 2.39 11.59
N ALA A 33 5.35 1.87 12.71
CA ALA A 33 5.92 2.13 14.03
C ALA A 33 7.39 1.68 14.16
N LYS A 34 7.79 0.62 13.47
CA LYS A 34 9.16 0.10 13.49
C LYS A 34 10.23 1.07 12.96
N PHE A 35 9.84 2.13 12.24
CA PHE A 35 10.75 3.16 11.77
C PHE A 35 11.02 4.25 12.81
N TYR A 36 10.35 4.22 13.96
CA TYR A 36 10.46 5.24 14.99
C TYR A 36 10.80 4.63 16.34
N HIS A 37 11.55 5.35 17.16
CA HIS A 37 11.96 4.86 18.48
C HIS A 37 10.78 4.83 19.46
N THR A 38 10.02 5.92 19.58
CA THR A 38 8.93 6.09 20.57
C THR A 38 7.73 6.82 19.94
N PRO A 39 7.05 6.23 18.94
CA PRO A 39 5.87 6.86 18.38
C PRO A 39 4.70 6.78 19.38
N LYS A 40 3.90 7.84 19.48
CA LYS A 40 2.62 7.80 20.17
C LYS A 40 1.57 7.11 19.30
N ILE A 41 0.80 6.23 19.90
CA ILE A 41 -0.14 5.37 19.19
C ILE A 41 -1.56 5.67 19.68
N LYS A 42 -2.51 5.73 18.73
CA LYS A 42 -3.94 5.69 18.99
C LYS A 42 -4.60 4.62 18.17
N ASP A 43 -5.30 3.72 18.84
CA ASP A 43 -6.11 2.64 18.25
C ASP A 43 -7.34 2.41 19.12
N LEU A 44 -8.21 1.46 18.79
CA LEU A 44 -9.44 1.14 19.52
C LEU A 44 -9.18 0.81 21.00
N LYS A 45 -8.04 0.16 21.32
CA LYS A 45 -7.67 -0.30 22.66
C LYS A 45 -6.46 0.42 23.25
N ARG A 46 -5.96 1.49 22.58
CA ARG A 46 -4.76 2.22 23.04
C ARG A 46 -4.86 3.69 22.64
N ASP A 47 -4.60 4.59 23.57
CA ASP A 47 -4.49 6.03 23.29
C ASP A 47 -3.36 6.63 24.14
N ASP A 48 -2.19 6.82 23.53
CA ASP A 48 -1.01 7.44 24.16
C ASP A 48 -1.10 8.98 24.17
N GLY A 49 -2.20 9.55 23.68
CA GLY A 49 -2.38 11.00 23.55
C GLY A 49 -1.61 11.60 22.36
N LEU A 50 -2.28 11.78 21.22
CA LEU A 50 -1.65 12.28 20.00
C LEU A 50 -1.55 13.81 19.91
N ILE A 51 -2.03 14.57 20.90
CA ILE A 51 -1.94 16.04 20.88
C ILE A 51 -0.46 16.46 20.92
N GLY A 52 -0.10 17.42 20.06
CA GLY A 52 1.25 17.95 19.98
C GLY A 52 2.25 17.09 19.20
N VAL A 53 1.80 16.07 18.44
CA VAL A 53 2.68 15.40 17.47
C VAL A 53 2.89 16.29 16.24
N ASP A 54 4.10 16.25 15.69
CA ASP A 54 4.45 17.01 14.48
C ASP A 54 3.98 16.31 13.21
N ILE A 55 4.10 14.98 13.18
CA ILE A 55 3.71 14.14 12.04
C ILE A 55 2.71 13.10 12.50
N LEU A 56 1.58 13.05 11.81
CA LEU A 56 0.54 12.06 12.01
C LEU A 56 0.54 11.05 10.87
N ASN A 57 0.83 9.79 11.18
CA ASN A 57 0.70 8.66 10.26
C ASN A 57 -0.69 8.04 10.44
N VAL A 58 -1.51 8.08 9.38
CA VAL A 58 -2.87 7.51 9.40
C VAL A 58 -2.83 6.11 8.76
N CYS A 59 -3.14 5.09 9.57
CA CYS A 59 -3.05 3.67 9.22
C CYS A 59 -4.36 2.90 9.49
N ILE A 60 -5.48 3.59 9.67
CA ILE A 60 -6.80 2.97 9.86
C ILE A 60 -7.34 2.42 8.53
N PRO A 61 -8.09 1.31 8.53
CA PRO A 61 -8.66 0.74 7.31
C PRO A 61 -9.68 1.70 6.66
N TRP A 62 -9.81 1.58 5.33
CA TRP A 62 -10.82 2.34 4.60
C TRP A 62 -12.23 1.91 5.00
N SER A 63 -13.09 2.89 5.16
CA SER A 63 -14.53 2.74 5.26
C SER A 63 -15.20 4.07 4.88
N LYS A 64 -16.51 4.07 4.70
CA LYS A 64 -17.26 5.33 4.47
C LYS A 64 -17.08 6.34 5.62
N LYS A 65 -16.71 5.89 6.83
CA LYS A 65 -16.42 6.73 8.01
C LYS A 65 -15.00 7.28 8.03
N PHE A 66 -14.07 6.73 7.21
CA PHE A 66 -12.65 7.11 7.20
C PHE A 66 -12.43 8.63 7.10
N PRO A 67 -13.04 9.36 6.12
CA PRO A 67 -12.79 10.79 5.99
C PRO A 67 -13.17 11.58 7.24
N GLY A 68 -14.30 11.25 7.87
CA GLY A 68 -14.75 11.91 9.11
C GLY A 68 -13.85 11.62 10.30
N ILE A 69 -13.37 10.38 10.46
CA ILE A 69 -12.43 10.01 11.52
C ILE A 69 -11.11 10.74 11.33
N ALA A 70 -10.53 10.70 10.11
CA ALA A 70 -9.28 11.40 9.81
C ALA A 70 -9.41 12.92 10.03
N GLU A 71 -10.48 13.54 9.54
CA GLU A 71 -10.76 14.97 9.72
C GLU A 71 -10.83 15.35 11.19
N LYS A 72 -11.60 14.61 12.02
CA LYS A 72 -11.73 14.83 13.46
C LYS A 72 -10.37 14.80 14.16
N GLU A 73 -9.56 13.78 13.88
CA GLU A 73 -8.24 13.62 14.52
C GLU A 73 -7.25 14.69 14.04
N ILE A 74 -7.17 14.99 12.75
CA ILE A 74 -6.29 16.04 12.21
C ILE A 74 -6.66 17.42 12.82
N LYS A 75 -7.96 17.73 12.93
CA LYS A 75 -8.44 18.97 13.54
C LYS A 75 -8.05 19.07 15.02
N ARG A 76 -8.16 17.96 15.76
CA ARG A 76 -7.82 17.89 17.19
C ARG A 76 -6.33 17.97 17.44
N ILE A 77 -5.53 17.25 16.65
CA ILE A 77 -4.08 17.08 16.84
C ILE A 77 -3.32 18.28 16.25
N LYS A 78 -3.77 18.86 15.14
CA LYS A 78 -3.14 19.95 14.39
C LYS A 78 -1.68 19.65 13.99
N PRO A 79 -1.39 18.45 13.40
CA PRO A 79 -0.03 18.10 13.02
C PRO A 79 0.50 19.04 11.92
N ARG A 80 1.82 19.17 11.83
CA ARG A 80 2.48 19.90 10.73
C ARG A 80 2.36 19.17 9.39
N LEU A 81 2.28 17.83 9.44
CA LEU A 81 2.10 16.96 8.29
C LEU A 81 1.26 15.74 8.69
N THR A 82 0.33 15.36 7.83
CA THR A 82 -0.41 14.09 7.91
C THR A 82 -0.06 13.23 6.71
N ILE A 83 0.35 11.98 6.96
CA ILE A 83 0.66 10.98 5.92
C ILE A 83 -0.36 9.85 6.02
N ILE A 84 -1.17 9.65 4.99
CA ILE A 84 -2.15 8.57 4.92
C ILE A 84 -1.48 7.37 4.26
N HIS A 85 -1.33 6.27 5.00
CA HIS A 85 -0.72 5.03 4.52
C HIS A 85 -1.73 4.00 4.02
N SER A 86 -2.97 4.16 4.39
CA SER A 86 -4.08 3.26 4.00
C SER A 86 -4.43 3.42 2.53
N THR A 87 -4.91 2.34 1.90
CA THR A 87 -5.65 2.48 0.63
C THR A 87 -6.96 3.19 0.92
N ILE A 88 -7.26 4.22 0.16
CA ILE A 88 -8.43 5.09 0.35
C ILE A 88 -9.13 5.36 -0.97
N ALA A 89 -10.39 5.77 -0.89
CA ALA A 89 -11.17 6.10 -2.07
C ALA A 89 -10.62 7.35 -2.78
N PRO A 90 -10.71 7.38 -4.12
CA PRO A 90 -10.20 8.48 -4.94
C PRO A 90 -10.73 9.85 -4.52
N GLY A 91 -9.84 10.84 -4.44
CA GLY A 91 -10.14 12.22 -4.07
C GLY A 91 -10.21 12.49 -2.56
N THR A 92 -10.03 11.49 -1.70
CA THR A 92 -10.06 11.64 -0.24
C THR A 92 -8.94 12.55 0.26
N THR A 93 -7.71 12.35 -0.20
CA THR A 93 -6.54 13.18 0.19
C THR A 93 -6.76 14.63 -0.18
N LYS A 94 -7.20 14.92 -1.41
CA LYS A 94 -7.47 16.28 -1.88
C LYS A 94 -8.51 17.00 -1.01
N LYS A 95 -9.60 16.29 -0.64
CA LYS A 95 -10.64 16.85 0.23
C LYS A 95 -10.10 17.21 1.61
N LEU A 96 -9.31 16.32 2.23
CA LEU A 96 -8.67 16.58 3.52
C LEU A 96 -7.60 17.67 3.39
N SER A 97 -6.75 17.62 2.37
CA SER A 97 -5.68 18.58 2.14
C SER A 97 -6.21 20.02 2.03
N LYS A 98 -7.33 20.23 1.30
CA LYS A 98 -7.99 21.54 1.22
C LYS A 98 -8.44 22.07 2.58
N LYS A 99 -8.97 21.21 3.46
CA LYS A 99 -9.44 21.59 4.81
C LYS A 99 -8.29 21.93 5.76
N PHE A 100 -7.10 21.38 5.54
CA PHE A 100 -5.95 21.49 6.43
C PHE A 100 -4.74 22.17 5.78
N SER A 101 -4.98 23.20 4.98
CA SER A 101 -3.95 24.09 4.40
C SER A 101 -2.83 23.31 3.68
N GLY A 102 -3.20 22.32 2.89
CA GLY A 102 -2.26 21.53 2.08
C GLY A 102 -1.46 20.45 2.84
N ARG A 103 -1.63 20.31 4.15
CA ARG A 103 -0.76 19.48 5.01
C ARG A 103 -1.08 18.00 5.05
N VAL A 104 -1.85 17.48 4.09
CA VAL A 104 -2.21 16.05 4.02
C VAL A 104 -1.69 15.46 2.71
N VAL A 105 -0.99 14.33 2.81
CA VAL A 105 -0.47 13.57 1.68
C VAL A 105 -0.90 12.11 1.76
N HIS A 106 -0.96 11.43 0.62
CA HIS A 106 -1.19 9.99 0.53
C HIS A 106 0.12 9.26 0.22
N SER A 107 0.45 8.24 0.98
CA SER A 107 1.64 7.44 0.76
C SER A 107 1.32 5.97 1.06
N PRO A 108 0.67 5.25 0.11
CA PRO A 108 0.16 3.91 0.35
C PRO A 108 1.29 2.91 0.58
N ILE A 109 0.98 1.86 1.33
CA ILE A 109 1.92 0.76 1.56
C ILE A 109 1.97 -0.14 0.33
N ARG A 110 3.18 -0.51 -0.05
CA ARG A 110 3.49 -1.60 -0.99
C ARG A 110 4.30 -2.65 -0.26
N GLY A 111 3.96 -3.90 -0.45
CA GLY A 111 4.62 -5.01 0.25
C GLY A 111 3.72 -6.23 0.32
N VAL A 112 4.25 -7.31 0.87
CA VAL A 112 3.57 -8.59 1.03
C VAL A 112 3.28 -8.84 2.51
N HIS A 113 2.04 -9.18 2.84
CA HIS A 113 1.65 -9.59 4.18
C HIS A 113 2.29 -10.95 4.54
N PRO A 114 2.76 -11.14 5.78
CA PRO A 114 2.77 -10.21 6.91
C PRO A 114 4.00 -9.28 6.94
N ASN A 115 4.89 -9.34 5.96
CA ASN A 115 6.21 -8.70 5.99
C ASN A 115 6.20 -7.25 5.46
N LEU A 116 5.21 -6.45 5.84
CA LEU A 116 5.06 -5.07 5.35
C LEU A 116 6.24 -4.16 5.66
N TYR A 117 6.92 -4.34 6.80
CA TYR A 117 8.09 -3.54 7.17
C TYR A 117 9.22 -3.70 6.13
N GLU A 118 9.55 -4.93 5.75
CA GLU A 118 10.57 -5.18 4.72
C GLU A 118 10.10 -4.68 3.34
N GLY A 119 8.82 -4.80 3.03
CA GLY A 119 8.24 -4.22 1.83
C GLY A 119 8.42 -2.70 1.76
N ILE A 120 8.19 -1.97 2.86
CA ILE A 120 8.39 -0.52 2.93
C ILE A 120 9.86 -0.14 2.69
N LYS A 121 10.80 -0.92 3.18
CA LYS A 121 12.25 -0.70 2.97
C LYS A 121 12.69 -1.00 1.54
N THR A 122 12.10 -2.01 0.92
CA THR A 122 12.52 -2.53 -0.40
C THR A 122 11.92 -1.72 -1.55
N PHE A 123 10.60 -1.46 -1.50
CA PHE A 123 9.92 -0.78 -2.59
C PHE A 123 10.04 0.73 -2.50
N ILE A 124 10.12 1.40 -3.67
CA ILE A 124 9.98 2.86 -3.72
C ILE A 124 8.60 3.22 -3.15
N LYS A 125 8.58 4.03 -2.09
CA LYS A 125 7.35 4.51 -1.48
C LYS A 125 6.87 5.77 -2.20
N TYR A 126 5.71 5.67 -2.82
CA TYR A 126 5.10 6.78 -3.54
C TYR A 126 4.42 7.75 -2.58
N ILE A 127 4.54 9.04 -2.87
CA ILE A 127 3.90 10.13 -2.13
C ILE A 127 3.02 10.90 -3.10
N GLY A 128 1.74 10.92 -2.88
CA GLY A 128 0.78 11.73 -3.62
C GLY A 128 0.41 12.98 -2.83
N ALA A 129 0.62 14.14 -3.41
CA ALA A 129 0.34 15.42 -2.76
C ALA A 129 -0.40 16.38 -3.72
N ASP A 130 -1.19 17.29 -3.15
CA ASP A 130 -1.81 18.40 -3.88
C ASP A 130 -1.09 19.72 -3.59
N ASP A 131 -0.22 19.75 -2.59
CA ASP A 131 0.64 20.86 -2.21
C ASP A 131 2.11 20.46 -2.30
N LYS A 132 2.93 21.27 -3.00
CA LYS A 132 4.36 20.99 -3.21
C LYS A 132 5.17 20.99 -1.91
N LYS A 133 4.82 21.87 -0.96
CA LYS A 133 5.51 21.97 0.34
C LYS A 133 5.25 20.71 1.17
N ALA A 134 4.00 20.24 1.24
CA ALA A 134 3.64 19.01 1.93
C ALA A 134 4.30 17.77 1.30
N GLY A 135 4.30 17.66 -0.05
CA GLY A 135 4.97 16.59 -0.76
C GLY A 135 6.47 16.53 -0.44
N ASN A 136 7.15 17.69 -0.44
CA ASN A 136 8.56 17.78 -0.10
C ASN A 136 8.85 17.49 1.39
N MET A 137 7.95 17.92 2.30
CA MET A 137 8.07 17.58 3.72
C MET A 137 7.96 16.08 3.94
N ALA A 138 6.98 15.42 3.31
CA ALA A 138 6.79 13.98 3.39
C ALA A 138 7.99 13.22 2.81
N LYS A 139 8.51 13.68 1.67
CA LYS A 139 9.73 13.12 1.05
C LYS A 139 10.90 13.18 2.01
N LYS A 140 11.25 14.37 2.49
CA LYS A 140 12.37 14.56 3.43
C LYS A 140 12.22 13.70 4.68
N HIS A 141 10.99 13.64 5.24
CA HIS A 141 10.71 12.83 6.42
C HIS A 141 10.93 11.35 6.16
N LEU A 142 10.30 10.78 5.13
CA LEU A 142 10.42 9.35 4.83
C LEU A 142 11.85 8.95 4.42
N GLU A 143 12.55 9.81 3.66
CA GLU A 143 13.96 9.57 3.29
C GLU A 143 14.90 9.63 4.50
N SER A 144 14.60 10.46 5.53
CA SER A 144 15.37 10.45 6.77
C SER A 144 15.24 9.17 7.59
N LEU A 145 14.23 8.34 7.26
CA LEU A 145 14.03 6.99 7.82
C LEU A 145 14.67 5.89 6.96
N GLY A 146 15.44 6.25 5.92
CA GLY A 146 16.03 5.30 4.98
C GLY A 146 15.07 4.74 3.92
N ILE A 147 13.89 5.33 3.77
CA ILE A 147 12.86 4.88 2.82
C ILE A 147 13.05 5.60 1.49
N LYS A 148 13.27 4.88 0.39
CA LYS A 148 13.32 5.46 -0.96
C LYS A 148 11.94 5.97 -1.37
N THR A 149 11.85 7.21 -1.86
CA THR A 149 10.58 7.84 -2.19
C THR A 149 10.50 8.40 -3.61
N ARG A 150 9.25 8.58 -4.10
CA ARG A 150 8.95 9.35 -5.31
C ARG A 150 7.66 10.14 -5.09
N VAL A 151 7.68 11.43 -5.40
CA VAL A 151 6.52 12.31 -5.23
C VAL A 151 5.77 12.46 -6.55
N PHE A 152 4.44 12.39 -6.48
CA PHE A 152 3.51 12.63 -7.58
C PHE A 152 2.51 13.72 -7.22
N TYR A 153 2.10 14.44 -8.23
CA TYR A 153 1.04 15.45 -8.18
C TYR A 153 0.04 15.19 -9.31
N PRO A 154 -1.27 15.23 -9.06
CA PRO A 154 -1.95 15.41 -7.76
C PRO A 154 -1.91 14.13 -6.91
N SER A 155 -2.38 14.22 -5.66
CA SER A 155 -2.51 13.08 -4.73
C SER A 155 -3.35 11.93 -5.28
N LEU A 156 -4.31 12.23 -6.13
CA LEU A 156 -5.16 11.27 -6.85
C LEU A 156 -4.36 10.21 -7.61
N THR A 157 -3.16 10.56 -8.11
CA THR A 157 -2.28 9.64 -8.83
C THR A 157 -1.92 8.42 -7.98
N THR A 158 -1.59 8.62 -6.70
CA THR A 158 -1.25 7.51 -5.82
C THR A 158 -2.46 6.78 -5.28
N GLU A 159 -3.60 7.45 -5.11
CA GLU A 159 -4.86 6.82 -4.71
C GLU A 159 -5.33 5.83 -5.79
N ILE A 160 -5.43 6.28 -7.03
CA ILE A 160 -5.80 5.43 -8.16
C ILE A 160 -4.74 4.37 -8.42
N GLY A 161 -3.46 4.75 -8.46
CA GLY A 161 -2.35 3.83 -8.72
C GLY A 161 -2.33 2.65 -7.74
N LYS A 162 -2.57 2.91 -6.44
CA LYS A 162 -2.62 1.83 -5.43
C LYS A 162 -3.78 0.87 -5.69
N ILE A 163 -4.95 1.37 -6.02
CA ILE A 163 -6.13 0.54 -6.27
C ILE A 163 -5.93 -0.27 -7.55
N LEU A 164 -5.45 0.36 -8.64
CA LEU A 164 -5.21 -0.32 -9.92
C LEU A 164 -4.13 -1.40 -9.81
N ASP A 165 -3.00 -1.11 -9.13
CA ASP A 165 -1.92 -2.08 -8.90
C ASP A 165 -2.43 -3.36 -8.21
N THR A 166 -3.26 -3.20 -7.18
CA THR A 166 -3.86 -4.34 -6.46
C THR A 166 -4.92 -5.05 -7.31
N SER A 167 -5.75 -4.30 -8.04
CA SER A 167 -6.79 -4.86 -8.90
C SER A 167 -6.20 -5.63 -10.08
N TYR A 168 -5.08 -5.15 -10.67
CA TYR A 168 -4.36 -5.86 -11.71
C TYR A 168 -3.97 -7.28 -11.25
N TYR A 169 -3.36 -7.40 -10.08
CA TYR A 169 -3.01 -8.70 -9.52
C TYR A 169 -4.25 -9.56 -9.24
N GLY A 170 -5.33 -8.93 -8.76
CA GLY A 170 -6.62 -9.60 -8.54
C GLY A 170 -7.21 -10.18 -9.82
N VAL A 171 -7.14 -9.44 -10.93
CA VAL A 171 -7.60 -9.92 -12.26
C VAL A 171 -6.80 -11.14 -12.71
N ILE A 172 -5.49 -11.13 -12.51
CA ILE A 172 -4.66 -12.28 -12.88
C ILE A 172 -5.01 -13.53 -12.05
N ILE A 173 -5.24 -13.38 -10.75
CA ILE A 173 -5.67 -14.51 -9.90
C ILE A 173 -7.05 -15.01 -10.35
N ALA A 174 -8.01 -14.11 -10.56
CA ALA A 174 -9.35 -14.46 -10.99
C ALA A 174 -9.35 -15.13 -12.37
N TRP A 175 -8.52 -14.66 -13.29
CA TRP A 175 -8.35 -15.28 -14.60
C TRP A 175 -7.81 -16.72 -14.50
N HIS A 176 -6.89 -17.00 -13.56
CA HIS A 176 -6.44 -18.38 -13.33
C HIS A 176 -7.56 -19.26 -12.77
N GLY A 177 -8.49 -18.70 -11.99
CA GLY A 177 -9.71 -19.38 -11.58
C GLY A 177 -10.61 -19.74 -12.79
N GLU A 178 -10.83 -18.78 -13.69
CA GLU A 178 -11.65 -18.99 -14.89
C GLU A 178 -10.98 -19.99 -15.87
N MET A 179 -9.66 -19.93 -16.05
CA MET A 179 -8.92 -20.94 -16.81
C MET A 179 -9.10 -22.34 -16.21
N LYS A 180 -9.16 -22.46 -14.88
CA LYS A 180 -9.44 -23.76 -14.21
C LYS A 180 -10.84 -24.27 -14.54
N GLU A 181 -11.87 -23.40 -14.47
CA GLU A 181 -13.24 -23.76 -14.82
C GLU A 181 -13.33 -24.23 -16.30
N ILE A 182 -12.57 -23.59 -17.20
CA ILE A 182 -12.49 -23.98 -18.60
C ILE A 182 -11.82 -25.37 -18.75
N CYS A 183 -10.69 -25.59 -18.08
CA CYS A 183 -10.01 -26.89 -18.08
C CYS A 183 -10.93 -28.01 -17.60
N ASP A 184 -11.69 -27.77 -16.53
CA ASP A 184 -12.63 -28.74 -15.99
C ASP A 184 -13.75 -29.07 -16.98
N LYS A 185 -14.30 -28.05 -17.65
CA LYS A 185 -15.33 -28.22 -18.66
C LYS A 185 -14.87 -29.11 -19.83
N PHE A 186 -13.60 -29.00 -20.22
CA PHE A 186 -13.02 -29.79 -21.30
C PHE A 186 -12.30 -31.05 -20.82
N ASN A 187 -12.39 -31.36 -19.52
CA ASN A 187 -11.74 -32.53 -18.90
C ASN A 187 -10.24 -32.62 -19.19
N VAL A 188 -9.52 -31.48 -19.10
CA VAL A 188 -8.07 -31.40 -19.25
C VAL A 188 -7.41 -30.96 -17.98
N ASP A 189 -6.16 -31.44 -17.74
CA ASP A 189 -5.39 -31.09 -16.56
C ASP A 189 -4.90 -29.65 -16.59
N PHE A 190 -5.24 -28.88 -15.57
CA PHE A 190 -4.86 -27.45 -15.46
C PHE A 190 -3.33 -27.25 -15.46
N LYS A 191 -2.60 -28.12 -14.76
CA LYS A 191 -1.14 -27.98 -14.69
C LYS A 191 -0.53 -28.12 -16.07
N LYS A 192 -0.93 -29.12 -16.85
CA LYS A 192 -0.44 -29.35 -18.21
C LYS A 192 -0.88 -28.23 -19.16
N SER A 193 -2.16 -27.87 -19.12
CA SER A 193 -2.77 -26.95 -20.11
C SER A 193 -2.46 -25.48 -19.85
N VAL A 194 -2.18 -25.07 -18.60
CA VAL A 194 -1.96 -23.67 -18.21
C VAL A 194 -0.57 -23.45 -17.61
N THR A 195 -0.25 -24.19 -16.54
CA THR A 195 0.99 -23.94 -15.79
C THR A 195 2.23 -24.23 -16.64
N ASP A 196 2.28 -25.41 -17.28
CA ASP A 196 3.45 -25.84 -18.07
C ASP A 196 3.57 -25.02 -19.37
N PHE A 197 2.45 -24.66 -20.00
CA PHE A 197 2.46 -23.71 -21.13
C PHE A 197 3.03 -22.36 -20.74
N ASN A 198 2.56 -21.75 -19.65
CA ASN A 198 3.06 -20.45 -19.22
C ASN A 198 4.54 -20.49 -18.83
N LYS A 199 5.00 -21.58 -18.17
CA LYS A 199 6.42 -21.75 -17.82
C LYS A 199 7.29 -21.83 -19.05
N THR A 200 6.95 -22.69 -20.01
CA THR A 200 7.74 -22.87 -21.23
C THR A 200 7.71 -21.65 -22.14
N TYR A 201 6.60 -20.90 -22.21
CA TYR A 201 6.57 -19.59 -22.86
C TYR A 201 7.53 -18.60 -22.19
N ASN A 202 7.54 -18.54 -20.87
CA ASN A 202 8.43 -17.66 -20.14
C ASN A 202 9.90 -18.00 -20.42
N ASP A 203 10.25 -19.30 -20.40
CA ASP A 203 11.60 -19.75 -20.71
C ASP A 203 12.02 -19.34 -22.14
N GLY A 204 11.12 -19.47 -23.11
CA GLY A 204 11.33 -19.04 -24.48
C GLY A 204 11.53 -17.52 -24.60
N TYR A 205 10.64 -16.74 -24.02
CA TYR A 205 10.71 -15.28 -24.08
C TYR A 205 11.94 -14.72 -23.35
N LEU A 206 12.35 -15.32 -22.22
CA LEU A 206 13.58 -14.92 -21.54
C LEU A 206 14.83 -15.18 -22.41
N LYS A 207 14.89 -16.33 -23.13
CA LYS A 207 15.98 -16.61 -24.10
C LYS A 207 16.00 -15.59 -25.25
N LEU A 208 14.82 -15.13 -25.68
CA LEU A 208 14.66 -14.10 -26.71
C LEU A 208 14.84 -12.67 -26.17
N LYS A 209 15.20 -12.50 -24.86
CA LYS A 209 15.35 -11.20 -24.17
C LYS A 209 14.06 -10.36 -24.17
N MET A 210 12.89 -10.99 -24.27
CA MET A 210 11.57 -10.34 -24.29
C MET A 210 10.93 -10.36 -22.89
N ASN A 211 11.56 -9.76 -21.92
CA ASN A 211 11.11 -9.76 -20.50
C ASN A 211 9.73 -9.13 -20.29
N ASN A 212 9.30 -8.25 -21.19
CA ASN A 212 8.01 -7.54 -21.11
C ASN A 212 6.80 -8.42 -21.40
N VAL A 213 6.98 -9.64 -21.96
CA VAL A 213 5.89 -10.58 -22.28
C VAL A 213 5.82 -11.79 -21.33
N VAL A 214 6.69 -11.83 -20.33
CA VAL A 214 6.70 -12.88 -19.30
C VAL A 214 5.38 -12.85 -18.51
N ARG A 215 4.75 -14.01 -18.35
CA ARG A 215 3.45 -14.18 -17.70
C ARG A 215 3.61 -14.59 -16.24
N PRO A 216 2.77 -14.08 -15.33
CA PRO A 216 2.64 -14.67 -14.00
C PRO A 216 2.22 -16.14 -14.09
N VAL A 217 2.91 -17.00 -13.36
CA VAL A 217 2.55 -18.43 -13.24
C VAL A 217 1.91 -18.62 -11.87
N LEU A 218 0.59 -18.60 -11.84
CA LEU A 218 -0.19 -18.72 -10.62
C LEU A 218 -0.99 -20.03 -10.62
N TYR A 219 -1.50 -20.38 -9.45
CA TYR A 219 -2.50 -21.42 -9.28
C TYR A 219 -3.90 -20.80 -9.20
N PRO A 220 -4.95 -21.57 -9.52
CA PRO A 220 -6.32 -21.15 -9.30
C PRO A 220 -6.54 -20.77 -7.83
N PRO A 221 -7.41 -19.79 -7.53
CA PRO A 221 -7.69 -19.45 -6.14
C PRO A 221 -8.32 -20.64 -5.41
N PRO A 222 -7.82 -21.02 -4.22
CA PRO A 222 -8.35 -22.15 -3.46
C PRO A 222 -9.86 -22.02 -3.23
N ASN A 223 -10.62 -23.09 -3.47
CA ASN A 223 -12.08 -23.12 -3.33
C ASN A 223 -12.80 -22.01 -4.13
N ASN A 224 -12.22 -21.54 -5.24
CA ASN A 224 -12.72 -20.43 -6.03
C ASN A 224 -12.88 -19.12 -5.22
N ILE A 225 -12.01 -18.89 -4.23
CA ILE A 225 -12.06 -17.68 -3.40
C ILE A 225 -10.71 -16.98 -3.43
N ILE A 226 -10.69 -15.71 -3.83
CA ILE A 226 -9.52 -14.85 -3.68
C ILE A 226 -9.34 -14.55 -2.21
N GLY A 227 -8.25 -15.05 -1.63
CA GLY A 227 -7.88 -14.83 -0.24
C GLY A 227 -7.30 -13.44 0.01
N GLY A 228 -7.12 -13.11 1.30
CA GLY A 228 -6.61 -11.83 1.75
C GLY A 228 -7.67 -10.71 1.73
N HIS A 229 -7.35 -9.58 2.37
CA HIS A 229 -8.28 -8.46 2.50
C HIS A 229 -8.14 -7.44 1.36
N CYS A 230 -6.91 -7.23 0.86
CA CYS A 230 -6.61 -6.06 0.03
C CYS A 230 -7.23 -6.12 -1.37
N ILE A 231 -7.24 -7.29 -2.03
CA ILE A 231 -7.65 -7.41 -3.44
C ILE A 231 -9.14 -7.11 -3.58
N VAL A 232 -9.96 -7.82 -2.83
CA VAL A 232 -11.43 -7.70 -2.91
C VAL A 232 -11.90 -6.33 -2.45
N GLU A 233 -11.38 -5.83 -1.31
CA GLU A 233 -11.73 -4.50 -0.80
C GLU A 233 -11.37 -3.39 -1.77
N ASN A 234 -10.19 -3.47 -2.41
CA ASN A 234 -9.77 -2.48 -3.41
C ASN A 234 -10.61 -2.57 -4.69
N ALA A 235 -10.99 -3.78 -5.12
CA ALA A 235 -11.92 -3.98 -6.24
C ALA A 235 -13.30 -3.38 -5.93
N GLU A 236 -13.80 -3.53 -4.70
CA GLU A 236 -15.06 -2.91 -4.26
C GLU A 236 -14.99 -1.38 -4.25
N ILE A 237 -13.88 -0.81 -3.77
CA ILE A 237 -13.65 0.64 -3.85
C ILE A 237 -13.70 1.08 -5.32
N LEU A 238 -12.95 0.41 -6.20
CA LEU A 238 -12.91 0.77 -7.62
C LEU A 238 -14.28 0.62 -8.29
N LYS A 239 -15.02 -0.45 -8.00
CA LYS A 239 -16.38 -0.67 -8.54
C LYS A 239 -17.35 0.45 -8.16
N SER A 240 -17.22 1.04 -6.97
CA SER A 240 -18.06 2.16 -6.54
C SER A 240 -17.84 3.45 -7.34
N TYR A 241 -16.67 3.59 -8.00
CA TYR A 241 -16.32 4.73 -8.85
C TYR A 241 -16.43 4.44 -10.35
N CYS A 242 -16.15 3.19 -10.76
CA CYS A 242 -16.23 2.75 -12.15
C CYS A 242 -17.49 1.90 -12.34
N LYS A 243 -18.59 2.51 -12.77
CA LYS A 243 -19.89 1.80 -12.96
C LYS A 243 -19.79 0.61 -13.93
N LYS A 244 -18.90 0.67 -14.93
CA LYS A 244 -18.64 -0.40 -15.91
C LYS A 244 -17.19 -0.84 -15.75
N GLY A 245 -16.94 -2.14 -15.58
CA GLY A 245 -15.60 -2.68 -15.44
C GLY A 245 -15.61 -4.20 -15.39
N PRO A 246 -15.71 -4.89 -16.56
CA PRO A 246 -15.81 -6.36 -16.59
C PRO A 246 -14.62 -7.04 -15.89
N ALA A 247 -13.42 -6.46 -15.97
CA ALA A 247 -12.26 -7.00 -15.26
C ALA A 247 -12.40 -6.93 -13.72
N ILE A 248 -13.08 -5.88 -13.21
CA ILE A 248 -13.36 -5.76 -11.78
C ILE A 248 -14.47 -6.74 -11.37
N ASP A 249 -15.46 -6.94 -12.24
CA ASP A 249 -16.53 -7.92 -12.00
C ASP A 249 -15.97 -9.33 -11.95
N LEU A 250 -14.98 -9.65 -12.79
CA LEU A 250 -14.25 -10.91 -12.73
C LEU A 250 -13.59 -11.13 -11.37
N VAL A 251 -12.91 -10.13 -10.80
CA VAL A 251 -12.32 -10.22 -9.45
C VAL A 251 -13.40 -10.47 -8.40
N LEU A 252 -14.53 -9.75 -8.48
CA LEU A 252 -15.62 -9.84 -7.51
C LEU A 252 -16.40 -11.15 -7.60
N LYS A 253 -16.38 -11.86 -8.75
CA LYS A 253 -16.92 -13.23 -8.90
C LYS A 253 -16.28 -14.19 -7.89
N TYR A 254 -15.00 -14.03 -7.63
CA TYR A 254 -14.21 -14.87 -6.71
C TYR A 254 -14.17 -14.34 -5.28
N LYS A 255 -15.05 -13.43 -4.92
CA LYS A 255 -15.21 -12.97 -3.54
C LYS A 255 -15.87 -14.05 -2.68
N LYS A 256 -15.41 -14.21 -1.43
CA LYS A 256 -16.10 -15.04 -0.44
C LYS A 256 -17.57 -14.57 -0.31
N LYS A 257 -18.51 -15.46 -0.59
CA LYS A 257 -19.93 -15.21 -0.29
C LYS A 257 -20.09 -15.10 1.23
N LYS A 258 -20.80 -14.09 1.67
CA LYS A 258 -21.13 -13.91 3.10
C LYS A 258 -22.19 -14.93 3.53
#